data_09ed3434f5fcbe2423a4518d4cc0097d
#
_entry.id   09ed3434f5fcbe2423a4518d4cc0097d
#
_cell.length_a   1.000
_cell.length_b   1.000
_cell.length_c   1.000
_cell.angle_alpha   90.00
_cell.angle_beta   90.00
_cell.angle_gamma   90.00
#
_symmetry.space_group_name_H-M   'P 1'
#
loop_
_entity.id
_entity.type
_entity.pdbx_description
1 polymer ?
#
loop_
_entity_poly.entity_id
_entity_poly.type
_entity_poly.pdbx_seq_one_letter_code
_entity_poly.pdbx_strand_id
1 'polypeptide(L)'
;MPITRGAKKALRQSLKKRNFNRARKDGVSTAVKSLKKLIEEGKKKDAQKALSLVQKSLDKAVKGKTITKNTASRKKSRLSKMIKKLA
;
A
#
# COMPACT_ATOMS: atom_id res chain seq x y z
N MET A 1 -28.43 16.60 -20.79
CA MET A 1 -29.25 15.46 -20.37
C MET A 1 -29.44 15.49 -18.88
N PRO A 2 -30.66 15.35 -18.37
CA PRO A 2 -30.83 15.23 -16.95
C PRO A 2 -30.24 13.88 -16.49
N ILE A 3 -29.33 13.96 -15.54
CA ILE A 3 -28.74 12.78 -14.94
C ILE A 3 -29.77 12.16 -13.99
N THR A 4 -30.08 10.87 -14.14
CA THR A 4 -31.02 10.17 -13.29
C THR A 4 -30.48 10.07 -11.87
N ARG A 5 -31.37 9.92 -10.86
CA ARG A 5 -30.94 9.72 -9.47
C ARG A 5 -29.99 8.54 -9.30
N GLY A 6 -30.25 7.44 -10.01
CA GLY A 6 -29.38 6.26 -10.02
C GLY A 6 -27.98 6.56 -10.55
N ALA A 7 -27.89 7.34 -11.64
CA ALA A 7 -26.62 7.72 -12.23
C ALA A 7 -25.81 8.63 -11.30
N LYS A 8 -26.46 9.57 -10.61
CA LYS A 8 -25.80 10.43 -9.60
C LYS A 8 -25.25 9.62 -8.44
N LYS A 9 -26.03 8.65 -7.96
CA LYS A 9 -25.60 7.76 -6.87
C LYS A 9 -24.40 6.91 -7.29
N ALA A 10 -24.44 6.33 -8.49
CA ALA A 10 -23.35 5.52 -9.03
C ALA A 10 -22.07 6.36 -9.19
N LEU A 11 -22.18 7.59 -9.65
CA LEU A 11 -21.04 8.50 -9.76
C LEU A 11 -20.41 8.79 -8.39
N ARG A 12 -21.23 9.08 -7.38
CA ARG A 12 -20.73 9.32 -6.01
C ARG A 12 -20.00 8.11 -5.45
N GLN A 13 -20.57 6.91 -5.63
CA GLN A 13 -19.93 5.66 -5.19
C GLN A 13 -18.60 5.41 -5.91
N SER A 14 -18.57 5.69 -7.22
CA SER A 14 -17.35 5.55 -8.03
C SER A 14 -16.25 6.49 -7.55
N LEU A 15 -16.60 7.75 -7.24
CA LEU A 15 -15.66 8.73 -6.72
C LEU A 15 -15.12 8.31 -5.33
N LYS A 16 -15.98 7.81 -4.44
CA LYS A 16 -15.57 7.30 -3.13
C LYS A 16 -14.58 6.14 -3.27
N LYS A 17 -14.90 5.16 -4.13
CA LYS A 17 -14.00 4.02 -4.38
C LYS A 17 -12.64 4.48 -4.90
N ARG A 18 -12.63 5.43 -5.83
CA ARG A 18 -11.40 6.00 -6.38
C ARG A 18 -10.56 6.67 -5.28
N ASN A 19 -11.19 7.44 -4.40
CA ASN A 19 -10.51 8.10 -3.29
C ASN A 19 -9.93 7.09 -2.30
N PHE A 20 -10.67 6.04 -1.95
CA PHE A 20 -10.18 4.97 -1.08
C PHE A 20 -9.00 4.23 -1.70
N ASN A 21 -9.08 3.90 -2.98
CA ASN A 21 -7.98 3.22 -3.69
C ASN A 21 -6.73 4.09 -3.73
N ARG A 22 -6.89 5.37 -3.99
CA ARG A 22 -5.79 6.33 -4.01
C ARG A 22 -5.13 6.45 -2.63
N ALA A 23 -5.93 6.58 -1.58
CA ALA A 23 -5.43 6.63 -0.21
C ALA A 23 -4.64 5.36 0.16
N ARG A 24 -5.12 4.19 -0.24
CA ARG A 24 -4.42 2.91 -0.01
C ARG A 24 -3.10 2.86 -0.76
N LYS A 25 -3.07 3.26 -2.03
CA LYS A 25 -1.83 3.32 -2.83
C LYS A 25 -0.82 4.29 -2.23
N ASP A 26 -1.27 5.45 -1.81
CA ASP A 26 -0.43 6.47 -1.17
C ASP A 26 0.12 5.95 0.16
N GLY A 27 -0.70 5.27 0.95
CA GLY A 27 -0.29 4.63 2.19
C GLY A 27 0.80 3.58 1.98
N VAL A 28 0.64 2.72 0.98
CA VAL A 28 1.65 1.72 0.62
C VAL A 28 2.94 2.40 0.15
N SER A 29 2.84 3.38 -0.73
CA SER A 29 3.99 4.12 -1.26
C SER A 29 4.76 4.80 -0.15
N THR A 30 4.07 5.49 0.76
CA THR A 30 4.68 6.17 1.90
C THR A 30 5.39 5.18 2.83
N ALA A 31 4.73 4.07 3.16
CA ALA A 31 5.30 3.05 4.03
C ALA A 31 6.56 2.42 3.42
N VAL A 32 6.52 2.11 2.12
CA VAL A 32 7.68 1.54 1.40
C VAL A 32 8.84 2.53 1.36
N LYS A 33 8.57 3.80 1.10
CA LYS A 33 9.61 4.85 1.09
C LYS A 33 10.27 4.99 2.45
N SER A 34 9.49 5.01 3.52
CA SER A 34 10.00 5.08 4.89
C SER A 34 10.89 3.88 5.21
N LEU A 35 10.46 2.68 4.82
CA LEU A 35 11.23 1.46 5.01
C LEU A 35 12.56 1.50 4.24
N LYS A 36 12.55 1.90 2.99
CA LYS A 36 13.75 2.01 2.15
C LYS A 36 14.74 3.01 2.76
N LYS A 37 14.26 4.12 3.28
CA LYS A 37 15.08 5.12 3.95
C LYS A 37 15.80 4.53 5.17
N LEU A 38 15.08 3.78 6.00
CA LEU A 38 15.65 3.09 7.16
C LEU A 38 16.70 2.04 6.75
N ILE A 39 16.46 1.33 5.66
CA ILE A 39 17.42 0.38 5.11
C ILE A 39 18.70 1.08 4.66
N GLU A 40 18.57 2.22 3.95
CA GLU A 40 19.72 3.04 3.51
C GLU A 40 20.53 3.56 4.70
N GLU A 41 19.87 3.91 5.80
CA GLU A 41 20.51 4.36 7.03
C GLU A 41 21.13 3.21 7.84
N GLY A 42 20.90 1.96 7.45
CA GLY A 42 21.43 0.79 8.13
C GLY A 42 20.75 0.46 9.46
N LYS A 43 19.57 0.99 9.72
CA LYS A 43 18.82 0.78 10.96
C LYS A 43 17.97 -0.50 10.89
N LYS A 44 18.59 -1.65 11.13
CA LYS A 44 17.93 -2.95 10.99
C LYS A 44 16.69 -3.11 11.89
N LYS A 45 16.79 -2.75 13.17
CA LYS A 45 15.67 -2.87 14.11
C LYS A 45 14.47 -2.04 13.71
N ASP A 46 14.72 -0.78 13.35
CA ASP A 46 13.67 0.14 12.89
C ASP A 46 13.08 -0.32 11.56
N ALA A 47 13.92 -0.84 10.67
CA ALA A 47 13.47 -1.41 9.39
C ALA A 47 12.55 -2.62 9.60
N GLN A 48 12.83 -3.49 10.56
CA GLN A 48 11.97 -4.62 10.88
C GLN A 48 10.60 -4.17 11.40
N LYS A 49 10.56 -3.15 12.24
CA LYS A 49 9.31 -2.56 12.73
C LYS A 49 8.52 -1.92 11.57
N ALA A 50 9.21 -1.18 10.72
CA ALA A 50 8.60 -0.56 9.54
C ALA A 50 8.07 -1.60 8.56
N LEU A 51 8.75 -2.76 8.44
CA LEU A 51 8.29 -3.86 7.59
C LEU A 51 6.90 -4.35 8.01
N SER A 52 6.63 -4.47 9.32
CA SER A 52 5.31 -4.85 9.82
C SER A 52 4.22 -3.89 9.36
N LEU A 53 4.49 -2.58 9.38
CA LEU A 53 3.57 -1.55 8.89
C LEU A 53 3.37 -1.65 7.39
N VAL A 54 4.43 -1.90 6.64
CA VAL A 54 4.36 -2.09 5.18
C VAL A 54 3.51 -3.32 4.85
N GLN A 55 3.70 -4.42 5.57
CA GLN A 55 2.90 -5.64 5.38
C GLN A 55 1.41 -5.37 5.63
N LYS A 56 1.08 -4.63 6.68
CA LYS A 56 -0.31 -4.23 6.97
C LYS A 56 -0.89 -3.41 5.82
N SER A 57 -0.15 -2.42 5.33
CA SER A 57 -0.60 -1.58 4.22
C SER A 57 -0.82 -2.38 2.94
N LEU A 58 0.09 -3.31 2.64
CA LEU A 58 -0.02 -4.20 1.47
C LEU A 58 -1.23 -5.12 1.59
N ASP A 59 -1.46 -5.70 2.77
CA ASP A 59 -2.62 -6.57 3.02
C ASP A 59 -3.94 -5.82 2.87
N LYS A 60 -4.03 -4.60 3.37
CA LYS A 60 -5.20 -3.73 3.20
C LYS A 60 -5.43 -3.40 1.72
N ALA A 61 -4.37 -3.14 0.97
CA ALA A 61 -4.46 -2.86 -0.46
C ALA A 61 -4.94 -4.08 -1.24
N VAL A 62 -4.51 -5.28 -0.89
CA VAL A 62 -5.01 -6.54 -1.48
C VAL A 62 -6.49 -6.74 -1.16
N LYS A 63 -6.90 -6.56 0.10
CA LYS A 63 -8.30 -6.65 0.51
C LYS A 63 -9.20 -5.71 -0.27
N GLY A 64 -8.73 -4.50 -0.52
CA GLY A 64 -9.46 -3.49 -1.28
C GLY A 64 -9.34 -3.66 -2.80
N LYS A 65 -8.68 -4.72 -3.27
CA LYS A 65 -8.44 -4.97 -4.70
C LYS A 65 -7.68 -3.86 -5.41
N THR A 66 -6.93 -3.05 -4.66
CA THR A 66 -6.08 -1.99 -5.21
C THR A 66 -4.84 -2.57 -5.89
N ILE A 67 -4.26 -3.60 -5.30
CA ILE A 67 -3.14 -4.36 -5.86
C ILE A 67 -3.44 -5.84 -5.81
N THR A 68 -2.78 -6.63 -6.67
CA THR A 68 -2.95 -8.07 -6.67
C THR A 68 -2.15 -8.72 -5.55
N LYS A 69 -2.58 -9.89 -5.11
CA LYS A 69 -1.89 -10.69 -4.09
C LYS A 69 -0.45 -11.01 -4.50
N ASN A 70 -0.23 -11.31 -5.77
CA ASN A 70 1.11 -11.60 -6.30
C ASN A 70 2.04 -10.40 -6.19
N THR A 71 1.56 -9.21 -6.54
CA THR A 71 2.32 -7.95 -6.42
C THR A 71 2.70 -7.69 -4.96
N ALA A 72 1.75 -7.87 -4.03
CA ALA A 72 1.99 -7.68 -2.61
C ALA A 72 3.05 -8.68 -2.10
N SER A 73 2.94 -9.94 -2.47
CA SER A 73 3.91 -10.99 -2.09
C SER A 73 5.32 -10.68 -2.59
N ARG A 74 5.45 -10.22 -3.83
CA ARG A 74 6.75 -9.83 -4.40
C ARG A 74 7.37 -8.67 -3.63
N LYS A 75 6.59 -7.64 -3.32
CA LYS A 75 7.06 -6.48 -2.55
C LYS A 75 7.51 -6.88 -1.15
N LYS A 76 6.73 -7.70 -0.44
CA LYS A 76 7.09 -8.22 0.88
C LYS A 76 8.41 -8.99 0.84
N SER A 77 8.55 -9.88 -0.15
CA SER A 77 9.75 -10.71 -0.31
C SER A 77 10.99 -9.86 -0.58
N ARG A 78 10.91 -8.89 -1.49
CA ARG A 78 12.02 -7.99 -1.81
C ARG A 78 12.47 -7.18 -0.60
N LEU A 79 11.53 -6.59 0.12
CA LEU A 79 11.81 -5.77 1.29
C LEU A 79 12.42 -6.61 2.43
N SER A 80 11.90 -7.81 2.65
CA SER A 80 12.45 -8.74 3.63
C SER A 80 13.89 -9.12 3.32
N LYS A 81 14.21 -9.40 2.05
CA LYS A 81 15.57 -9.69 1.60
C LYS A 81 16.51 -8.50 1.82
N MET A 82 16.05 -7.29 1.55
CA MET A 82 16.82 -6.08 1.76
C MET A 82 17.19 -5.91 3.23
N ILE A 83 16.27 -6.19 4.14
CA ILE A 83 16.52 -6.13 5.59
C ILE A 83 17.51 -7.21 6.02
N LYS A 84 17.40 -8.42 5.51
CA LYS A 84 18.33 -9.51 5.82
C LYS A 84 19.77 -9.21 5.39
N LYS A 85 19.95 -8.41 4.36
CA LYS A 85 21.28 -7.96 3.91
C LYS A 85 21.92 -6.94 4.83
N LEU A 86 21.16 -6.32 5.70
CA LEU A 86 21.71 -5.44 6.72
C LEU A 86 22.42 -6.28 7.80
N ALA A 87 23.65 -6.00 7.98
CA ALA A 87 24.47 -6.74 8.96
C ALA A 87 24.10 -6.37 10.40
#